data_2d323c00e73aee210d6c8df594c2efa6
#
_entry.id   2d323c00e73aee210d6c8df594c2efa6
#
_cell.length_a   1.000
_cell.length_b   1.000
_cell.length_c   1.000
_cell.angle_alpha   90.00
_cell.angle_beta   90.00
_cell.angle_gamma   90.00
#
_symmetry.space_group_name_H-M   'P 1'
#
loop_
_entity.id
_entity.type
_entity.pdbx_description
1 polymer ?
#
loop_
_entity_poly.entity_id
_entity_poly.type
_entity_poly.pdbx_seq_one_letter_code
_entity_poly.pdbx_strand_id
1 'polypeptide(L)'
;MPTSPLRSPAPLTAPLTARLTAAPMALLMVLAGCSATAPDNAADGVLRVVASTSVYGDLASAIGGSRVEVTSIIHDPNQDPHQFEANGRVQLALSRADVVIVNGGGYDDFATTMLAASGNTDARVIDAVYLSGHDVTSAGFNEHVWYDYPTVITVVKAIAAALDIADPDNASSYDAMASVLVARVGALETLETSVASVAHGAGVVITEPVPLYALTACGLTNVTPPAFSEAIEADIDAPPLLLQSVLDQIAEGSAAVVVYNAQTGGPQTEAVLAAATTAGVPTIGVTEIPPSGTDYVAWQTTFLTDLLTALAT
;
A
#
# COMPACT_ATOMS: atom_id res chain seq x y z
N MET A 1 -4.95 31.84 -66.90
CA MET A 1 -5.24 32.98 -67.81
C MET A 1 -6.54 33.62 -67.37
N PRO A 2 -6.69 34.94 -67.45
CA PRO A 2 -5.79 36.06 -67.24
C PRO A 2 -6.33 37.02 -66.17
N THR A 3 -5.61 37.85 -65.57
CA THR A 3 -5.01 39.17 -65.76
C THR A 3 -5.41 40.13 -64.64
N SER A 4 -4.36 40.66 -64.04
CA SER A 4 -4.36 41.99 -63.35
C SER A 4 -4.76 43.14 -64.31
N PRO A 5 -4.97 44.38 -63.88
CA PRO A 5 -3.90 45.22 -63.34
C PRO A 5 -4.29 46.40 -62.37
N LEU A 6 -3.29 46.89 -61.62
CA LEU A 6 -2.74 48.25 -61.43
C LEU A 6 -3.65 49.50 -61.29
N ARG A 7 -3.45 50.28 -60.18
CA ARG A 7 -2.80 51.62 -60.24
C ARG A 7 -2.84 52.38 -58.91
N SER A 8 -1.65 52.81 -58.49
CA SER A 8 -1.42 54.01 -57.63
C SER A 8 -1.69 55.30 -58.46
N PRO A 9 -1.72 56.51 -57.91
CA PRO A 9 -0.61 57.18 -57.22
C PRO A 9 -1.00 58.19 -56.09
N ALA A 10 0.02 58.63 -55.36
CA ALA A 10 0.04 59.77 -54.44
C ALA A 10 -0.01 61.13 -55.24
N PRO A 11 -0.08 62.34 -54.61
CA PRO A 11 1.00 62.92 -53.83
C PRO A 11 0.66 63.97 -52.72
N LEU A 12 1.68 64.29 -51.89
CA LEU A 12 2.21 65.57 -51.37
C LEU A 12 1.28 66.57 -50.66
N THR A 13 1.57 66.95 -49.40
CA THR A 13 2.26 68.22 -49.03
C THR A 13 2.53 68.27 -47.51
N ALA A 14 3.73 68.62 -47.14
CA ALA A 14 4.13 69.18 -45.84
C ALA A 14 4.02 70.75 -45.93
N PRO A 15 4.38 71.59 -44.92
CA PRO A 15 4.85 71.38 -43.53
C PRO A 15 4.12 72.32 -42.53
N LEU A 16 4.30 72.18 -41.23
CA LEU A 16 4.54 73.32 -40.32
C LEU A 16 5.13 72.87 -38.96
N THR A 17 6.20 73.52 -38.67
CA THR A 17 7.01 73.43 -37.45
C THR A 17 6.32 74.02 -36.25
N ALA A 18 6.37 73.28 -35.12
CA ALA A 18 6.28 73.91 -33.81
C ALA A 18 7.20 73.14 -32.84
N ARG A 19 8.23 73.89 -32.40
CA ARG A 19 9.13 73.44 -31.33
C ARG A 19 8.39 73.53 -30.00
N LEU A 20 8.36 72.48 -29.21
CA LEU A 20 8.15 72.58 -27.78
C LEU A 20 9.07 71.63 -27.04
N THR A 21 9.64 72.14 -26.03
CA THR A 21 10.73 71.73 -25.14
C THR A 21 10.51 70.36 -24.48
N ALA A 22 11.57 69.55 -24.49
CA ALA A 22 11.69 68.29 -23.82
C ALA A 22 11.86 68.49 -22.31
N ALA A 23 11.06 67.76 -21.54
CA ALA A 23 11.38 67.40 -20.16
C ALA A 23 11.50 65.88 -20.08
N PRO A 24 12.57 65.35 -19.48
CA PRO A 24 12.69 63.91 -19.34
C PRO A 24 11.88 63.40 -18.17
N MET A 25 10.79 62.73 -18.45
CA MET A 25 10.00 61.99 -17.49
C MET A 25 10.67 60.59 -17.30
N ALA A 26 11.36 60.42 -16.17
CA ALA A 26 11.96 59.15 -15.79
C ALA A 26 10.85 58.13 -15.55
N LEU A 27 10.70 57.20 -16.47
CA LEU A 27 9.79 56.06 -16.36
C LEU A 27 10.43 55.03 -15.42
N LEU A 28 10.06 55.02 -14.11
CA LEU A 28 10.35 53.94 -13.22
C LEU A 28 9.58 52.70 -13.69
N MET A 29 10.23 51.75 -14.35
CA MET A 29 9.73 50.39 -14.53
C MET A 29 9.76 49.68 -13.17
N VAL A 30 8.63 49.58 -12.53
CA VAL A 30 8.43 48.63 -11.42
C VAL A 30 8.33 47.25 -12.10
N LEU A 31 9.41 46.49 -12.07
CA LEU A 31 9.40 45.05 -12.31
C LEU A 31 8.61 44.41 -11.16
N ALA A 32 7.31 44.22 -11.35
CA ALA A 32 6.55 43.29 -10.56
C ALA A 32 7.08 41.89 -10.90
N GLY A 33 8.08 41.44 -10.14
CA GLY A 33 8.49 40.04 -10.13
C GLY A 33 7.31 39.22 -9.65
N CYS A 34 6.66 38.49 -10.56
CA CYS A 34 5.84 37.33 -10.16
C CYS A 34 6.82 36.31 -9.57
N SER A 35 7.02 36.39 -8.25
CA SER A 35 7.49 35.24 -7.49
C SER A 35 6.44 34.17 -7.70
N ALA A 36 6.73 33.16 -8.51
CA ALA A 36 6.02 31.91 -8.47
C ALA A 36 6.23 31.37 -7.05
N THR A 37 5.24 31.53 -6.20
CA THR A 37 5.17 30.81 -4.93
C THR A 37 5.21 29.33 -5.30
N ALA A 38 6.32 28.67 -4.95
CA ALA A 38 6.34 27.22 -4.86
C ALA A 38 5.10 26.78 -4.02
N PRO A 39 4.46 25.66 -4.35
CA PRO A 39 3.35 25.21 -3.54
C PRO A 39 3.82 25.06 -2.09
N ASP A 40 3.11 25.75 -1.20
CA ASP A 40 3.38 25.80 0.23
C ASP A 40 3.01 24.41 0.80
N ASN A 41 3.96 23.46 0.76
CA ASN A 41 3.77 22.08 1.23
C ASN A 41 3.90 21.95 2.75
N ALA A 42 4.14 23.04 3.48
CA ALA A 42 4.36 22.98 4.93
C ALA A 42 3.69 24.14 5.67
N ALA A 43 2.47 24.55 5.29
CA ALA A 43 1.81 25.68 5.99
C ALA A 43 1.43 25.36 7.43
N ASP A 44 1.34 24.08 7.84
CA ASP A 44 0.85 23.67 9.17
C ASP A 44 1.85 22.82 9.98
N GLY A 45 3.05 22.55 9.47
CA GLY A 45 4.04 21.69 10.19
C GLY A 45 3.60 20.22 10.32
N VAL A 46 2.58 19.78 9.57
CA VAL A 46 2.09 18.41 9.55
C VAL A 46 2.54 17.74 8.26
N LEU A 47 3.23 16.61 8.36
CA LEU A 47 3.68 15.84 7.19
C LEU A 47 2.52 15.05 6.60
N ARG A 48 2.42 15.03 5.27
CA ARG A 48 1.41 14.26 4.53
C ARG A 48 1.97 12.92 4.11
N VAL A 49 1.41 11.87 4.69
CA VAL A 49 1.77 10.49 4.37
C VAL A 49 0.63 9.86 3.58
N VAL A 50 0.94 9.29 2.41
CA VAL A 50 -0.01 8.52 1.62
C VAL A 50 0.45 7.07 1.61
N ALA A 51 -0.39 6.18 2.10
CA ALA A 51 -0.17 4.74 2.08
C ALA A 51 -1.11 4.07 1.08
N SER A 52 -0.64 3.07 0.36
CA SER A 52 -1.48 2.30 -0.57
C SER A 52 -2.63 1.61 0.16
N THR A 53 -2.35 1.06 1.35
CA THR A 53 -3.34 0.39 2.19
C THR A 53 -3.33 0.92 3.63
N SER A 54 -4.41 0.63 4.37
CA SER A 54 -4.49 0.92 5.80
C SER A 54 -3.49 0.15 6.64
N VAL A 55 -2.91 -0.96 6.15
CA VAL A 55 -1.81 -1.67 6.81
C VAL A 55 -0.65 -0.71 7.10
N TYR A 56 -0.14 -0.08 6.06
CA TYR A 56 0.99 0.85 6.16
C TYR A 56 0.58 2.20 6.72
N GLY A 57 -0.66 2.62 6.47
CA GLY A 57 -1.20 3.85 7.04
C GLY A 57 -1.30 3.80 8.56
N ASP A 58 -1.64 2.65 9.14
CA ASP A 58 -1.68 2.45 10.58
C ASP A 58 -0.27 2.50 11.19
N LEU A 59 0.71 1.83 10.57
CA LEU A 59 2.11 1.90 11.00
C LEU A 59 2.64 3.34 10.98
N ALA A 60 2.34 4.10 9.92
CA ALA A 60 2.74 5.50 9.81
C ALA A 60 2.07 6.38 10.87
N SER A 61 0.78 6.16 11.11
CA SER A 61 0.02 6.87 12.14
C SER A 61 0.55 6.60 13.54
N ALA A 62 0.93 5.34 13.82
CA ALA A 62 1.49 4.94 15.11
C ALA A 62 2.85 5.61 15.39
N ILE A 63 3.66 5.87 14.35
CA ILE A 63 4.97 6.51 14.46
C ILE A 63 4.83 8.04 14.50
N GLY A 64 4.05 8.61 13.56
CA GLY A 64 3.95 10.05 13.37
C GLY A 64 3.04 10.76 14.36
N GLY A 65 2.04 10.06 14.91
CA GLY A 65 1.05 10.62 15.82
C GLY A 65 0.34 11.84 15.21
N SER A 66 0.25 12.92 15.99
CA SER A 66 -0.40 14.17 15.52
C SER A 66 0.45 15.02 14.57
N ARG A 67 1.67 14.60 14.25
CA ARG A 67 2.58 15.31 13.35
C ARG A 67 2.46 14.84 11.90
N VAL A 68 1.66 13.80 11.65
CA VAL A 68 1.39 13.29 10.32
C VAL A 68 -0.11 13.32 10.02
N GLU A 69 -0.46 13.67 8.79
CA GLU A 69 -1.77 13.45 8.21
C GLU A 69 -1.67 12.23 7.27
N VAL A 70 -2.25 11.11 7.67
CA VAL A 70 -2.16 9.86 6.91
C VAL A 70 -3.41 9.66 6.07
N THR A 71 -3.21 9.43 4.78
CA THR A 71 -4.24 9.00 3.84
C THR A 71 -3.94 7.57 3.38
N SER A 72 -4.76 6.62 3.81
CA SER A 72 -4.73 5.26 3.26
C SER A 72 -5.66 5.20 2.05
N ILE A 73 -5.14 4.75 0.89
CA ILE A 73 -5.92 4.71 -0.35
C ILE A 73 -6.98 3.61 -0.23
N ILE A 74 -6.56 2.40 0.12
CA ILE A 74 -7.44 1.27 0.38
C ILE A 74 -7.56 1.11 1.90
N HIS A 75 -8.79 1.28 2.42
CA HIS A 75 -9.04 1.28 3.86
C HIS A 75 -10.42 0.73 4.25
N ASP A 76 -11.26 0.38 3.27
CA ASP A 76 -12.54 -0.29 3.51
C ASP A 76 -12.32 -1.80 3.54
N PRO A 77 -12.58 -2.50 4.65
CA PRO A 77 -12.39 -3.95 4.75
C PRO A 77 -13.24 -4.77 3.74
N ASN A 78 -14.24 -4.15 3.14
CA ASN A 78 -15.06 -4.79 2.10
C ASN A 78 -14.57 -4.51 0.69
N GLN A 79 -13.49 -3.74 0.54
CA GLN A 79 -12.91 -3.44 -0.76
C GLN A 79 -11.79 -4.44 -1.05
N ASP A 80 -11.91 -5.14 -2.17
CA ASP A 80 -10.85 -5.95 -2.72
C ASP A 80 -9.72 -5.06 -3.26
N PRO A 81 -8.51 -5.16 -2.73
CA PRO A 81 -7.39 -4.34 -3.17
C PRO A 81 -6.99 -4.56 -4.64
N HIS A 82 -7.14 -5.78 -5.16
CA HIS A 82 -6.82 -6.13 -6.54
C HIS A 82 -7.78 -5.50 -7.56
N GLN A 83 -8.99 -5.09 -7.12
CA GLN A 83 -10.01 -4.43 -7.96
C GLN A 83 -10.08 -2.92 -7.75
N PHE A 84 -9.04 -2.30 -7.16
CA PHE A 84 -9.06 -0.87 -6.88
C PHE A 84 -8.97 -0.03 -8.15
N GLU A 85 -9.97 0.84 -8.35
CA GLU A 85 -9.96 1.85 -9.40
C GLU A 85 -9.49 3.21 -8.88
N ALA A 86 -8.36 3.65 -9.42
CA ALA A 86 -7.75 4.93 -9.09
C ALA A 86 -8.62 6.13 -9.49
N ASN A 87 -8.66 7.17 -8.65
CA ASN A 87 -9.47 8.37 -8.89
C ASN A 87 -8.69 9.67 -8.64
N GLY A 88 -9.27 10.80 -9.08
CA GLY A 88 -8.62 12.10 -8.97
C GLY A 88 -8.32 12.57 -7.54
N ARG A 89 -9.02 12.06 -6.53
CA ARG A 89 -8.74 12.38 -5.11
C ARG A 89 -7.43 11.73 -4.67
N VAL A 90 -7.20 10.48 -5.05
CA VAL A 90 -5.95 9.75 -4.80
C VAL A 90 -4.78 10.45 -5.48
N GLN A 91 -4.94 10.86 -6.74
CA GLN A 91 -3.90 11.59 -7.44
C GLN A 91 -3.57 12.92 -6.78
N LEU A 92 -4.58 13.65 -6.28
CA LEU A 92 -4.37 14.89 -5.52
C LEU A 92 -3.62 14.63 -4.21
N ALA A 93 -3.96 13.57 -3.48
CA ALA A 93 -3.24 13.20 -2.25
C ALA A 93 -1.77 12.89 -2.55
N LEU A 94 -1.49 12.06 -3.56
CA LEU A 94 -0.14 11.71 -3.98
C LEU A 94 0.66 12.93 -4.47
N SER A 95 0.02 13.89 -5.15
CA SER A 95 0.69 15.09 -5.62
C SER A 95 1.18 16.03 -4.51
N ARG A 96 0.72 15.81 -3.27
CA ARG A 96 1.06 16.62 -2.09
C ARG A 96 1.75 15.83 -1.00
N ALA A 97 1.99 14.54 -1.23
CA ALA A 97 2.59 13.66 -0.24
C ALA A 97 4.05 14.03 0.02
N ASP A 98 4.46 14.02 1.27
CA ASP A 98 5.87 14.11 1.70
C ASP A 98 6.48 12.70 1.75
N VAL A 99 5.67 11.69 2.15
CA VAL A 99 6.04 10.28 2.18
C VAL A 99 4.93 9.46 1.53
N VAL A 100 5.33 8.51 0.68
CA VAL A 100 4.43 7.53 0.06
C VAL A 100 4.89 6.13 0.45
N ILE A 101 3.96 5.30 0.92
CA ILE A 101 4.25 3.93 1.33
C ILE A 101 3.43 3.00 0.45
N VAL A 102 4.12 2.10 -0.25
CA VAL A 102 3.52 1.08 -1.12
C VAL A 102 3.93 -0.31 -0.66
N ASN A 103 3.11 -1.29 -0.97
CA ASN A 103 3.50 -2.68 -0.80
C ASN A 103 4.57 -3.06 -1.82
N GLY A 104 4.34 -2.75 -3.09
CA GLY A 104 5.18 -3.21 -4.21
C GLY A 104 4.85 -4.64 -4.63
N GLY A 105 5.74 -5.24 -5.43
CA GLY A 105 5.64 -6.64 -5.86
C GLY A 105 4.47 -6.94 -6.80
N GLY A 106 3.83 -5.93 -7.38
CA GLY A 106 2.65 -6.08 -8.25
C GLY A 106 1.31 -5.84 -7.56
N TYR A 107 1.29 -5.81 -6.23
CA TYR A 107 0.06 -5.69 -5.44
C TYR A 107 -0.66 -4.34 -5.62
N ASP A 108 0.09 -3.25 -5.66
CA ASP A 108 -0.45 -1.87 -5.64
C ASP A 108 0.19 -0.96 -6.69
N ASP A 109 0.49 -1.48 -7.87
CA ASP A 109 1.10 -0.76 -8.99
C ASP A 109 0.34 0.51 -9.39
N PHE A 110 -0.95 0.60 -9.08
CA PHE A 110 -1.74 1.81 -9.28
C PHE A 110 -1.16 3.00 -8.50
N ALA A 111 -0.65 2.78 -7.28
CA ALA A 111 -0.14 3.84 -6.43
C ALA A 111 1.14 4.47 -7.01
N THR A 112 2.08 3.66 -7.46
CA THR A 112 3.32 4.12 -8.10
C THR A 112 3.05 4.78 -9.45
N THR A 113 2.12 4.23 -10.25
CA THR A 113 1.68 4.80 -11.53
C THR A 113 1.06 6.18 -11.34
N MET A 114 0.18 6.33 -10.35
CA MET A 114 -0.47 7.60 -10.04
C MET A 114 0.50 8.62 -9.43
N LEU A 115 1.44 8.19 -8.60
CA LEU A 115 2.49 9.06 -8.07
C LEU A 115 3.31 9.64 -9.23
N ALA A 116 3.76 8.80 -10.16
CA ALA A 116 4.48 9.25 -11.34
C ALA A 116 3.65 10.25 -12.18
N ALA A 117 2.35 9.96 -12.37
CA ALA A 117 1.44 10.85 -13.11
C ALA A 117 1.12 12.15 -12.36
N SER A 118 1.28 12.20 -11.04
CA SER A 118 1.06 13.40 -10.22
C SER A 118 2.13 14.47 -10.40
N GLY A 119 3.32 14.08 -10.90
CA GLY A 119 4.49 14.94 -11.02
C GLY A 119 5.20 15.27 -9.71
N ASN A 120 4.82 14.64 -8.61
CA ASN A 120 5.49 14.78 -7.32
C ASN A 120 6.78 13.93 -7.33
N THR A 121 7.92 14.58 -7.55
CA THR A 121 9.25 13.95 -7.55
C THR A 121 9.96 14.06 -6.20
N ASP A 122 9.39 14.81 -5.25
CA ASP A 122 10.00 15.10 -3.96
C ASP A 122 9.55 14.12 -2.87
N ALA A 123 8.45 13.40 -3.08
CA ALA A 123 7.94 12.41 -2.16
C ALA A 123 8.96 11.28 -1.91
N ARG A 124 9.15 10.93 -0.64
CA ARG A 124 9.95 9.76 -0.26
C ARG A 124 9.09 8.52 -0.40
N VAL A 125 9.53 7.58 -1.24
CA VAL A 125 8.81 6.34 -1.47
C VAL A 125 9.42 5.21 -0.63
N ILE A 126 8.58 4.51 0.10
CA ILE A 126 8.90 3.30 0.84
C ILE A 126 8.16 2.14 0.16
N ASP A 127 8.91 1.16 -0.32
CA ASP A 127 8.39 -0.06 -0.94
C ASP A 127 8.69 -1.24 -0.02
N ALA A 128 7.64 -1.86 0.52
CA ALA A 128 7.75 -2.90 1.53
C ALA A 128 8.36 -4.19 0.95
N VAL A 129 7.97 -4.58 -0.27
CA VAL A 129 8.53 -5.75 -0.95
C VAL A 129 10.01 -5.54 -1.26
N TYR A 130 10.41 -4.35 -1.71
CA TYR A 130 11.83 -4.05 -1.90
C TYR A 130 12.62 -4.20 -0.59
N LEU A 131 12.05 -3.73 0.52
CA LEU A 131 12.67 -3.80 1.85
C LEU A 131 12.70 -5.21 2.42
N SER A 132 11.80 -6.10 2.00
CA SER A 132 11.79 -7.50 2.43
C SER A 132 13.01 -8.28 1.96
N GLY A 133 13.56 -7.88 0.80
CA GLY A 133 14.64 -8.62 0.15
C GLY A 133 14.19 -9.93 -0.50
N HIS A 134 12.89 -10.22 -0.55
CA HIS A 134 12.37 -11.37 -1.26
C HIS A 134 12.59 -11.22 -2.77
N ASP A 135 12.90 -12.33 -3.43
CA ASP A 135 13.10 -12.35 -4.88
C ASP A 135 11.75 -12.38 -5.62
N VAL A 136 11.34 -11.22 -6.11
CA VAL A 136 10.09 -11.04 -6.89
C VAL A 136 10.06 -11.83 -8.20
N THR A 137 11.20 -12.37 -8.66
CA THR A 137 11.29 -13.18 -9.88
C THR A 137 11.17 -14.66 -9.60
N SER A 138 11.13 -15.06 -8.32
CA SER A 138 11.00 -16.45 -7.93
C SER A 138 9.62 -17.00 -8.24
N ALA A 139 9.53 -18.25 -8.70
CA ALA A 139 8.25 -18.92 -8.84
C ALA A 139 7.60 -19.07 -7.45
N GLY A 140 6.36 -18.61 -7.31
CA GLY A 140 5.64 -18.61 -6.03
C GLY A 140 6.04 -17.46 -5.11
N PHE A 141 6.58 -16.34 -5.67
CA PHE A 141 6.68 -15.10 -4.90
C PHE A 141 5.30 -14.73 -4.35
N ASN A 142 5.27 -14.29 -3.11
CA ASN A 142 4.06 -13.87 -2.42
C ASN A 142 4.21 -12.41 -2.00
N GLU A 143 3.35 -11.54 -2.48
CA GLU A 143 3.38 -10.10 -2.21
C GLU A 143 2.87 -9.71 -0.82
N HIS A 144 2.25 -10.61 -0.07
CA HIS A 144 1.61 -10.34 1.22
C HIS A 144 2.63 -10.20 2.36
N VAL A 145 3.65 -9.34 2.15
CA VAL A 145 4.80 -9.16 3.06
C VAL A 145 4.44 -8.54 4.41
N TRP A 146 3.20 -8.05 4.57
CA TRP A 146 2.72 -7.58 5.88
C TRP A 146 2.39 -8.72 6.86
N TYR A 147 2.41 -9.98 6.39
CA TYR A 147 2.41 -11.19 7.23
C TYR A 147 3.83 -11.72 7.51
N ASP A 148 4.88 -11.05 7.00
CA ASP A 148 6.29 -11.31 7.31
C ASP A 148 6.78 -10.27 8.32
N TYR A 149 6.69 -10.57 9.63
CA TYR A 149 6.96 -9.59 10.67
C TYR A 149 8.39 -9.03 10.67
N PRO A 150 9.46 -9.77 10.32
CA PRO A 150 10.79 -9.21 10.08
C PRO A 150 10.78 -8.10 9.02
N THR A 151 10.03 -8.28 7.94
CA THR A 151 9.81 -7.24 6.92
C THR A 151 9.10 -6.04 7.50
N VAL A 152 8.03 -6.24 8.26
CA VAL A 152 7.28 -5.15 8.89
C VAL A 152 8.15 -4.34 9.85
N ILE A 153 9.02 -4.98 10.62
CA ILE A 153 10.01 -4.30 11.46
C ILE A 153 10.93 -3.41 10.62
N THR A 154 11.33 -3.87 9.45
CA THR A 154 12.17 -3.09 8.52
C THR A 154 11.41 -1.91 7.95
N VAL A 155 10.14 -2.09 7.57
CA VAL A 155 9.25 -1.03 7.10
C VAL A 155 9.02 0.03 8.18
N VAL A 156 8.76 -0.37 9.42
CA VAL A 156 8.61 0.57 10.57
C VAL A 156 9.83 1.46 10.72
N LYS A 157 11.04 0.90 10.63
CA LYS A 157 12.28 1.67 10.69
C LYS A 157 12.44 2.60 9.49
N ALA A 158 12.05 2.16 8.29
CA ALA A 158 12.11 2.98 7.08
C ALA A 158 11.11 4.17 7.15
N ILE A 159 9.92 3.95 7.72
CA ILE A 159 8.95 5.03 7.96
C ILE A 159 9.52 6.07 8.90
N ALA A 160 10.08 5.68 10.05
CA ALA A 160 10.70 6.61 10.98
C ALA A 160 11.82 7.42 10.31
N ALA A 161 12.73 6.76 9.60
CA ALA A 161 13.82 7.43 8.88
C ALA A 161 13.31 8.42 7.81
N ALA A 162 12.20 8.11 7.13
CA ALA A 162 11.60 9.02 6.16
C ALA A 162 11.00 10.26 6.84
N LEU A 163 10.33 10.08 7.99
CA LEU A 163 9.79 11.17 8.78
C LEU A 163 10.90 12.03 9.40
N ASP A 164 11.99 11.43 9.90
CA ASP A 164 13.15 12.14 10.45
C ASP A 164 13.78 13.09 9.43
N ILE A 165 13.86 12.64 8.17
CA ILE A 165 14.43 13.45 7.10
C ILE A 165 13.45 14.57 6.69
N ALA A 166 12.15 14.32 6.74
CA ALA A 166 11.13 15.30 6.37
C ALA A 166 10.88 16.34 7.48
N ASP A 167 11.06 15.96 8.74
CA ASP A 167 10.86 16.79 9.94
C ASP A 167 11.97 16.53 10.98
N PRO A 168 13.19 17.05 10.77
CA PRO A 168 14.34 16.78 11.63
C PRO A 168 14.18 17.26 13.08
N ASP A 169 13.36 18.27 13.31
CA ASP A 169 13.13 18.83 14.65
C ASP A 169 12.39 17.84 15.57
N ASN A 170 11.67 16.88 14.99
CA ASN A 170 10.90 15.87 15.71
C ASN A 170 11.47 14.44 15.56
N ALA A 171 12.63 14.25 14.94
CA ALA A 171 13.26 12.96 14.68
C ALA A 171 13.31 12.03 15.90
N SER A 172 13.75 12.55 17.06
CA SER A 172 13.82 11.76 18.30
C SER A 172 12.45 11.21 18.75
N SER A 173 11.36 11.88 18.41
CA SER A 173 10.00 11.43 18.71
C SER A 173 9.60 10.26 17.80
N TYR A 174 9.90 10.35 16.51
CA TYR A 174 9.62 9.27 15.55
C TYR A 174 10.44 8.02 15.87
N ASP A 175 11.74 8.17 16.19
CA ASP A 175 12.60 7.09 16.63
C ASP A 175 12.07 6.38 17.89
N ALA A 176 11.60 7.14 18.88
CA ALA A 176 11.05 6.58 20.10
C ALA A 176 9.76 5.78 19.81
N MET A 177 8.85 6.31 19.01
CA MET A 177 7.61 5.64 18.64
C MET A 177 7.87 4.39 17.78
N ALA A 178 8.79 4.48 16.82
CA ALA A 178 9.20 3.34 16.02
C ALA A 178 9.81 2.22 16.90
N SER A 179 10.62 2.57 17.89
CA SER A 179 11.19 1.59 18.82
C SER A 179 10.10 0.86 19.61
N VAL A 180 9.06 1.56 20.05
CA VAL A 180 7.89 0.95 20.70
C VAL A 180 7.16 0.02 19.76
N LEU A 181 6.91 0.47 18.51
CA LEU A 181 6.19 -0.33 17.51
C LEU A 181 7.00 -1.57 17.10
N VAL A 182 8.33 -1.45 16.91
CA VAL A 182 9.23 -2.58 16.66
C VAL A 182 9.13 -3.63 17.78
N ALA A 183 9.09 -3.20 19.05
CA ALA A 183 8.94 -4.12 20.16
C ALA A 183 7.56 -4.82 20.15
N ARG A 184 6.49 -4.11 19.77
CA ARG A 184 5.15 -4.69 19.64
C ARG A 184 5.07 -5.70 18.48
N VAL A 185 5.67 -5.39 17.33
CA VAL A 185 5.74 -6.33 16.20
C VAL A 185 6.63 -7.53 16.54
N GLY A 186 7.75 -7.32 17.23
CA GLY A 186 8.60 -8.43 17.71
C GLY A 186 7.90 -9.36 18.71
N ALA A 187 6.84 -8.89 19.40
CA ALA A 187 6.01 -9.78 20.21
C ALA A 187 5.17 -10.75 19.35
N LEU A 188 4.85 -10.41 18.11
CA LEU A 188 4.19 -11.31 17.17
C LEU A 188 5.10 -12.49 16.80
N GLU A 189 6.40 -12.26 16.59
CA GLU A 189 7.39 -13.34 16.35
C GLU A 189 7.45 -14.30 17.55
N THR A 190 7.23 -13.79 18.76
CA THR A 190 7.12 -14.63 19.97
C THR A 190 5.85 -15.48 19.94
N LEU A 191 4.73 -14.92 19.46
CA LEU A 191 3.49 -15.68 19.26
C LEU A 191 3.64 -16.73 18.16
N GLU A 192 4.30 -16.43 17.03
CA GLU A 192 4.64 -17.43 16.00
C GLU A 192 5.40 -18.61 16.60
N THR A 193 6.40 -18.32 17.44
CA THR A 193 7.16 -19.37 18.15
C THR A 193 6.23 -20.19 19.08
N SER A 194 5.27 -19.55 19.72
CA SER A 194 4.29 -20.25 20.58
C SER A 194 3.38 -21.15 19.75
N VAL A 195 2.90 -20.68 18.60
CA VAL A 195 2.12 -21.51 17.65
C VAL A 195 2.97 -22.66 17.14
N ALA A 196 4.22 -22.42 16.74
CA ALA A 196 5.13 -23.45 16.24
C ALA A 196 5.34 -24.59 17.26
N SER A 197 5.33 -24.25 18.55
CA SER A 197 5.49 -25.23 19.64
C SER A 197 4.34 -26.23 19.75
N VAL A 198 3.16 -25.93 19.22
CA VAL A 198 1.97 -26.81 19.19
C VAL A 198 1.67 -27.31 17.77
N ALA A 199 2.09 -26.61 16.75
CA ALA A 199 1.81 -26.96 15.35
C ALA A 199 2.54 -28.24 14.91
N HIS A 200 3.77 -28.49 15.37
CA HIS A 200 4.58 -29.69 15.07
C HIS A 200 4.62 -30.08 13.59
N GLY A 201 4.58 -29.13 12.68
CA GLY A 201 4.56 -29.38 11.24
C GLY A 201 3.20 -29.79 10.68
N ALA A 202 2.12 -29.54 11.41
CA ALA A 202 0.75 -29.83 10.98
C ALA A 202 0.43 -29.18 9.63
N GLY A 203 -0.40 -29.85 8.83
CA GLY A 203 -0.86 -29.34 7.56
C GLY A 203 -1.87 -28.20 7.72
N VAL A 204 -1.77 -27.21 6.86
CA VAL A 204 -2.77 -26.15 6.71
C VAL A 204 -3.28 -26.11 5.27
N VAL A 205 -4.59 -26.01 5.10
CA VAL A 205 -5.22 -25.65 3.81
C VAL A 205 -5.45 -24.15 3.82
N ILE A 206 -5.09 -23.49 2.71
CA ILE A 206 -5.35 -22.06 2.49
C ILE A 206 -6.21 -21.86 1.25
N THR A 207 -7.09 -20.85 1.23
CA THR A 207 -7.80 -20.48 -0.01
C THR A 207 -6.96 -19.55 -0.86
N GLU A 208 -6.14 -18.72 -0.24
CA GLU A 208 -5.25 -17.74 -0.88
C GLU A 208 -3.93 -17.64 -0.11
N PRO A 209 -2.83 -17.19 -0.73
CA PRO A 209 -1.50 -17.16 -0.11
C PRO A 209 -1.31 -16.06 0.95
N VAL A 210 -2.36 -15.27 1.26
CA VAL A 210 -2.32 -14.09 2.13
C VAL A 210 -1.49 -14.29 3.42
N PRO A 211 -1.72 -15.31 4.29
CA PRO A 211 -1.00 -15.44 5.54
C PRO A 211 0.23 -16.36 5.46
N LEU A 212 0.69 -16.73 4.26
CA LEU A 212 1.62 -17.83 4.08
C LEU A 212 2.98 -17.62 4.77
N TYR A 213 3.46 -16.37 4.86
CA TYR A 213 4.69 -16.06 5.61
C TYR A 213 4.53 -16.39 7.10
N ALA A 214 3.48 -15.88 7.73
CA ALA A 214 3.24 -16.15 9.15
C ALA A 214 2.92 -17.63 9.42
N LEU A 215 2.17 -18.31 8.55
CA LEU A 215 1.91 -19.75 8.68
C LEU A 215 3.21 -20.58 8.62
N THR A 216 4.12 -20.21 7.73
CA THR A 216 5.45 -20.83 7.60
C THR A 216 6.28 -20.58 8.86
N ALA A 217 6.32 -19.34 9.36
CA ALA A 217 7.02 -19.00 10.60
C ALA A 217 6.41 -19.72 11.83
N CYS A 218 5.10 -19.97 11.82
CA CYS A 218 4.41 -20.80 12.80
C CYS A 218 4.68 -22.31 12.64
N GLY A 219 5.57 -22.74 11.73
CA GLY A 219 5.95 -24.14 11.55
C GLY A 219 4.85 -25.01 10.94
N LEU A 220 3.83 -24.42 10.30
CA LEU A 220 2.80 -25.14 9.55
C LEU A 220 3.29 -25.49 8.14
N THR A 221 2.77 -26.59 7.62
CA THR A 221 3.03 -27.01 6.25
C THR A 221 1.82 -26.75 5.38
N ASN A 222 1.93 -25.83 4.41
CA ASN A 222 0.86 -25.63 3.43
C ASN A 222 0.72 -26.90 2.57
N VAL A 223 -0.46 -27.52 2.63
CA VAL A 223 -0.80 -28.71 1.83
C VAL A 223 -1.65 -28.39 0.60
N THR A 224 -2.08 -27.13 0.47
CA THR A 224 -2.87 -26.68 -0.69
C THR A 224 -2.01 -26.70 -1.96
N PRO A 225 -2.50 -27.26 -3.07
CA PRO A 225 -1.84 -27.09 -4.36
C PRO A 225 -1.69 -25.60 -4.71
N PRO A 226 -0.48 -25.07 -5.00
CA PRO A 226 -0.29 -23.62 -5.27
C PRO A 226 -1.24 -23.09 -6.35
N ALA A 227 -1.42 -23.84 -7.44
CA ALA A 227 -2.32 -23.43 -8.53
C ALA A 227 -3.81 -23.32 -8.12
N PHE A 228 -4.20 -23.88 -6.96
CA PHE A 228 -5.54 -23.64 -6.40
C PHE A 228 -5.61 -22.26 -5.75
N SER A 229 -4.72 -21.97 -4.81
CA SER A 229 -4.73 -20.70 -4.07
C SER A 229 -4.45 -19.50 -4.99
N GLU A 230 -3.54 -19.64 -5.95
CA GLU A 230 -3.28 -18.64 -6.99
C GLU A 230 -4.50 -18.36 -7.88
N ALA A 231 -5.30 -19.39 -8.22
CA ALA A 231 -6.51 -19.20 -9.01
C ALA A 231 -7.59 -18.46 -8.22
N ILE A 232 -7.79 -18.80 -6.93
CA ILE A 232 -8.77 -18.12 -6.07
C ILE A 232 -8.37 -16.65 -5.88
N GLU A 233 -7.12 -16.35 -5.61
CA GLU A 233 -6.59 -14.99 -5.48
C GLU A 233 -6.78 -14.14 -6.75
N ALA A 234 -6.62 -14.78 -7.92
CA ALA A 234 -6.83 -14.12 -9.20
C ALA A 234 -8.33 -13.98 -9.59
N ASP A 235 -9.27 -14.29 -8.69
CA ASP A 235 -10.73 -14.35 -8.95
C ASP A 235 -11.09 -15.22 -10.16
N ILE A 236 -10.36 -16.35 -10.30
CA ILE A 236 -10.54 -17.33 -11.38
C ILE A 236 -10.93 -18.68 -10.76
N ASP A 237 -11.92 -19.35 -11.36
CA ASP A 237 -12.28 -20.70 -10.96
C ASP A 237 -11.09 -21.67 -11.11
N ALA A 238 -10.65 -22.25 -10.00
CA ALA A 238 -9.65 -23.29 -10.04
C ALA A 238 -10.17 -24.54 -10.77
N PRO A 239 -9.31 -25.27 -11.53
CA PRO A 239 -9.70 -26.52 -12.16
C PRO A 239 -10.35 -27.50 -11.17
N PRO A 240 -11.44 -28.20 -11.55
CA PRO A 240 -12.18 -29.07 -10.62
C PRO A 240 -11.33 -30.13 -9.92
N LEU A 241 -10.28 -30.63 -10.56
CA LEU A 241 -9.36 -31.58 -9.95
C LEU A 241 -8.53 -30.98 -8.82
N LEU A 242 -8.18 -29.70 -8.88
CA LEU A 242 -7.48 -29.02 -7.81
C LEU A 242 -8.40 -28.80 -6.61
N LEU A 243 -9.62 -28.34 -6.83
CA LEU A 243 -10.64 -28.26 -5.78
C LEU A 243 -10.85 -29.62 -5.12
N GLN A 244 -11.05 -30.69 -5.92
CA GLN A 244 -11.23 -32.04 -5.38
C GLN A 244 -10.03 -32.46 -4.51
N SER A 245 -8.80 -32.16 -4.94
CA SER A 245 -7.60 -32.46 -4.15
C SER A 245 -7.60 -31.74 -2.79
N VAL A 246 -8.03 -30.48 -2.75
CA VAL A 246 -8.15 -29.73 -1.48
C VAL A 246 -9.22 -30.34 -0.58
N LEU A 247 -10.37 -30.71 -1.13
CA LEU A 247 -11.45 -31.36 -0.37
C LEU A 247 -11.03 -32.72 0.18
N ASP A 248 -10.28 -33.51 -0.59
CA ASP A 248 -9.73 -34.81 -0.17
C ASP A 248 -8.72 -34.64 0.97
N GLN A 249 -7.81 -33.64 0.90
CA GLN A 249 -6.86 -33.34 1.97
C GLN A 249 -7.56 -33.00 3.30
N ILE A 250 -8.66 -32.26 3.26
CA ILE A 250 -9.46 -31.97 4.43
C ILE A 250 -10.13 -33.24 4.96
N ALA A 251 -10.75 -34.02 4.08
CA ALA A 251 -11.47 -35.24 4.47
C ALA A 251 -10.55 -36.35 5.01
N GLU A 252 -9.33 -36.43 4.51
CA GLU A 252 -8.30 -37.40 4.95
C GLU A 252 -7.55 -36.97 6.22
N GLY A 253 -7.81 -35.75 6.74
CA GLY A 253 -7.17 -35.23 7.94
C GLY A 253 -5.74 -34.75 7.72
N SER A 254 -5.36 -34.44 6.48
CA SER A 254 -4.06 -33.84 6.15
C SER A 254 -3.96 -32.39 6.61
N ALA A 255 -5.10 -31.71 6.81
CA ALA A 255 -5.19 -30.34 7.30
C ALA A 255 -5.64 -30.32 8.76
N ALA A 256 -4.85 -29.73 9.65
CA ALA A 256 -5.23 -29.44 11.03
C ALA A 256 -6.08 -28.17 11.17
N VAL A 257 -5.98 -27.26 10.20
CA VAL A 257 -6.71 -25.99 10.14
C VAL A 257 -6.89 -25.57 8.70
N VAL A 258 -8.00 -24.88 8.40
CA VAL A 258 -8.24 -24.18 7.13
C VAL A 258 -8.16 -22.68 7.38
N VAL A 259 -7.34 -21.97 6.61
CA VAL A 259 -7.24 -20.51 6.65
C VAL A 259 -7.76 -19.94 5.34
N TYR A 260 -8.69 -19.01 5.39
CA TYR A 260 -9.35 -18.47 4.21
C TYR A 260 -9.36 -16.94 4.23
N ASN A 261 -9.28 -16.32 3.04
CA ASN A 261 -9.48 -14.88 2.92
C ASN A 261 -10.97 -14.56 3.11
N ALA A 262 -11.29 -13.75 4.12
CA ALA A 262 -12.67 -13.39 4.44
C ALA A 262 -13.19 -12.21 3.59
N GLN A 263 -12.31 -11.54 2.82
CA GLN A 263 -12.67 -10.43 1.95
C GLN A 263 -13.05 -10.91 0.54
N THR A 264 -12.55 -12.08 0.13
CA THR A 264 -12.87 -12.71 -1.14
C THR A 264 -13.72 -13.94 -0.91
N GLY A 265 -14.88 -13.99 -1.47
CA GLY A 265 -15.81 -15.11 -1.35
C GLY A 265 -16.12 -15.70 -2.71
N GLY A 266 -16.45 -17.00 -2.72
CA GLY A 266 -16.88 -17.66 -3.97
C GLY A 266 -17.29 -19.10 -3.72
N PRO A 267 -17.94 -19.73 -4.70
CA PRO A 267 -18.46 -21.10 -4.56
C PRO A 267 -17.40 -22.13 -4.16
N GLN A 268 -16.15 -21.93 -4.58
CA GLN A 268 -15.05 -22.84 -4.27
C GLN A 268 -14.55 -22.64 -2.83
N THR A 269 -14.41 -21.41 -2.37
CA THR A 269 -14.14 -21.10 -0.97
C THR A 269 -15.24 -21.64 -0.06
N GLU A 270 -16.50 -21.45 -0.42
CA GLU A 270 -17.64 -22.01 0.33
C GLU A 270 -17.60 -23.55 0.39
N ALA A 271 -17.21 -24.22 -0.70
CA ALA A 271 -17.05 -25.68 -0.72
C ALA A 271 -15.94 -26.16 0.22
N VAL A 272 -14.81 -25.45 0.28
CA VAL A 272 -13.70 -25.72 1.19
C VAL A 272 -14.16 -25.57 2.67
N LEU A 273 -14.86 -24.48 2.99
CA LEU A 273 -15.39 -24.22 4.33
C LEU A 273 -16.44 -25.25 4.76
N ALA A 274 -17.30 -25.70 3.84
CA ALA A 274 -18.28 -26.76 4.08
C ALA A 274 -17.60 -28.13 4.33
N ALA A 275 -16.54 -28.43 3.61
CA ALA A 275 -15.74 -29.64 3.83
C ALA A 275 -15.04 -29.60 5.20
N ALA A 276 -14.43 -28.48 5.57
CA ALA A 276 -13.82 -28.28 6.87
C ALA A 276 -14.83 -28.49 8.02
N THR A 277 -16.02 -27.87 7.89
CA THR A 277 -17.12 -28.05 8.86
C THR A 277 -17.52 -29.51 8.98
N THR A 278 -17.65 -30.23 7.87
CA THR A 278 -18.03 -31.66 7.83
C THR A 278 -16.97 -32.54 8.49
N ALA A 279 -15.71 -32.23 8.27
CA ALA A 279 -14.57 -32.96 8.83
C ALA A 279 -14.24 -32.55 10.30
N GLY A 280 -14.88 -31.50 10.82
CA GLY A 280 -14.58 -30.95 12.15
C GLY A 280 -13.23 -30.23 12.22
N VAL A 281 -12.68 -29.79 11.06
CA VAL A 281 -11.45 -29.01 10.97
C VAL A 281 -11.75 -27.55 11.25
N PRO A 282 -11.04 -26.89 12.19
CA PRO A 282 -11.26 -25.49 12.50
C PRO A 282 -10.94 -24.59 11.30
N THR A 283 -11.68 -23.48 11.18
CA THR A 283 -11.50 -22.50 10.11
C THR A 283 -11.15 -21.13 10.69
N ILE A 284 -10.20 -20.42 10.09
CA ILE A 284 -9.78 -19.08 10.50
C ILE A 284 -9.86 -18.15 9.29
N GLY A 285 -10.63 -17.08 9.45
CA GLY A 285 -10.71 -16.02 8.44
C GLY A 285 -9.55 -15.02 8.61
N VAL A 286 -8.85 -14.74 7.54
CA VAL A 286 -7.85 -13.67 7.45
C VAL A 286 -8.34 -12.57 6.52
N THR A 287 -7.68 -11.42 6.56
CA THR A 287 -7.96 -10.29 5.68
C THR A 287 -6.65 -9.70 5.17
N GLU A 288 -6.71 -8.93 4.11
CA GLU A 288 -5.54 -8.23 3.54
C GLU A 288 -5.32 -6.86 4.18
N ILE A 289 -6.37 -6.29 4.78
CA ILE A 289 -6.29 -5.04 5.53
C ILE A 289 -6.92 -5.21 6.91
N PRO A 290 -6.50 -4.42 7.91
CA PRO A 290 -7.04 -4.50 9.26
C PRO A 290 -8.55 -4.25 9.28
N PRO A 291 -9.31 -4.99 10.11
CA PRO A 291 -10.70 -4.67 10.38
C PRO A 291 -10.86 -3.26 10.94
N SER A 292 -11.97 -2.59 10.62
CA SER A 292 -12.24 -1.22 11.07
C SER A 292 -12.06 -1.05 12.59
N GLY A 293 -11.26 -0.06 12.98
CA GLY A 293 -11.01 0.26 14.39
C GLY A 293 -9.98 -0.64 15.08
N THR A 294 -9.29 -1.49 14.33
CA THR A 294 -8.24 -2.38 14.86
C THR A 294 -6.88 -1.92 14.34
N ASP A 295 -5.87 -1.80 15.21
CA ASP A 295 -4.51 -1.51 14.79
C ASP A 295 -3.81 -2.76 14.21
N TYR A 296 -2.73 -2.55 13.44
CA TYR A 296 -1.97 -3.63 12.80
C TYR A 296 -1.59 -4.74 13.78
N VAL A 297 -1.03 -4.38 14.95
CA VAL A 297 -0.53 -5.37 15.92
C VAL A 297 -1.68 -6.14 16.58
N ALA A 298 -2.79 -5.46 16.89
CA ALA A 298 -3.97 -6.11 17.46
C ALA A 298 -4.61 -7.08 16.45
N TRP A 299 -4.70 -6.69 15.18
CA TRP A 299 -5.18 -7.54 14.11
C TRP A 299 -4.35 -8.82 13.96
N GLN A 300 -3.03 -8.69 13.85
CA GLN A 300 -2.12 -9.83 13.72
C GLN A 300 -2.07 -10.69 14.99
N THR A 301 -2.20 -10.07 16.17
CA THR A 301 -2.30 -10.79 17.46
C THR A 301 -3.54 -11.67 17.49
N THR A 302 -4.69 -11.18 17.00
CA THR A 302 -5.92 -11.95 16.93
C THR A 302 -5.73 -13.18 16.05
N PHE A 303 -5.20 -12.99 14.82
CA PHE A 303 -4.92 -14.10 13.90
C PHE A 303 -4.04 -15.20 14.54
N LEU A 304 -2.91 -14.81 15.15
CA LEU A 304 -2.00 -15.78 15.77
C LEU A 304 -2.60 -16.47 17.01
N THR A 305 -3.43 -15.76 17.78
CA THR A 305 -4.12 -16.32 18.94
C THR A 305 -5.20 -17.32 18.52
N ASP A 306 -5.95 -17.02 17.47
CA ASP A 306 -6.94 -17.92 16.90
C ASP A 306 -6.27 -19.19 16.36
N LEU A 307 -5.12 -19.04 15.70
CA LEU A 307 -4.33 -20.14 15.18
C LEU A 307 -3.80 -21.03 16.32
N LEU A 308 -3.25 -20.40 17.38
CA LEU A 308 -2.80 -21.13 18.58
C LEU A 308 -3.94 -21.91 19.22
N THR A 309 -5.12 -21.31 19.32
CA THR A 309 -6.31 -21.95 19.91
C THR A 309 -6.78 -23.12 19.06
N ALA A 310 -6.83 -22.96 17.74
CA ALA A 310 -7.26 -24.00 16.81
C ALA A 310 -6.34 -25.23 16.82
N LEU A 311 -5.05 -25.03 17.02
CA LEU A 311 -4.04 -26.11 17.01
C LEU A 311 -3.83 -26.76 18.38
N ALA A 312 -4.31 -26.17 19.45
CA ALA A 312 -4.19 -26.73 20.81
C ALA A 312 -5.30 -27.74 21.15
N THR A 313 -6.28 -27.95 20.27
CA THR A 313 -7.41 -28.87 20.45
C THR A 313 -7.14 -30.20 19.79
#